data_337cf835122a2371405f12a0cc3e78db
#
_entry.id   337cf835122a2371405f12a0cc3e78db
#
_cell.length_a   1.000
_cell.length_b   1.000
_cell.length_c   1.000
_cell.angle_alpha   90.00
_cell.angle_beta   90.00
_cell.angle_gamma   90.00
#
_symmetry.space_group_name_H-M   'P 1'
#
loop_
_entity.id
_entity.type
_entity.pdbx_description
1 polymer ?
#
loop_
_entity_poly.entity_id
_entity_poly.type
_entity_poly.pdbx_seq_one_letter_code
_entity_poly.pdbx_strand_id
1 'polypeptide(L)'
;MKTKLILIATLLVAPFISSAQTHSESSDVVLTNLGKSVNSSWSDFCPVINADASVLIFTSRRPATKNEIKADTNALERIYISKFNKSTNSFSDAELMGPEVNEPGRNNSAIALSNDGQSLLIYRDDDQGNGDIWESRLVGDKWSKAKKLPAPINSPSHESTACYAPDGKTMYFVSQRSEGKGGRDIWTARRDNEGKWSMATNLESLNTKSDEEGVYIHPDGVTMYFSSKAHGSQGGYDLFISKLNNGKWSAPISMGAPFNTSSNDVFLVLDASATKGYYTSANSGGFGMEDLYLVSFVKRKEEPGPRLTLLKGKVYDEKTGKELEAKLEIIDNSTGTKVTDLNTNILTGRYMVSLPGGINYGISVTAKGYLFNSVNVNMPDSAGYVEVEKDIPLKRIEVGTTIVLNNIFYDFDKSTLRNESMSELDRLSSLLKENASMRIELSSHTDSKGTDEYNVKLSQMRAQSVVDYLKSKGINADRLVAKGYGETKPVATNETDEGRQLNRRTEFSILSK
;
A
#
# COMPACT_ATOMS: atom_id res chain seq x y z
N MET A 1 14.78 45.90 74.19
CA MET A 1 15.36 44.62 73.79
C MET A 1 14.31 43.82 73.08
N LYS A 2 14.41 43.71 71.77
CA LYS A 2 13.44 42.96 70.90
C LYS A 2 14.15 41.70 70.40
N THR A 3 13.72 40.55 70.93
CA THR A 3 14.23 39.24 70.55
C THR A 3 13.61 38.83 69.21
N LYS A 4 14.43 38.58 68.15
CA LYS A 4 14.00 38.03 66.87
C LYS A 4 13.99 36.51 66.97
N LEU A 5 12.83 35.92 66.75
CA LEU A 5 12.63 34.48 66.56
C LEU A 5 12.97 34.12 65.13
N ILE A 6 13.94 33.25 64.88
CA ILE A 6 14.30 32.69 63.61
C ILE A 6 13.55 31.35 63.46
N LEU A 7 12.62 31.29 62.50
CA LEU A 7 11.89 30.07 62.13
C LEU A 7 12.72 29.32 61.11
N ILE A 8 13.26 28.16 61.41
CA ILE A 8 13.94 27.26 60.53
C ILE A 8 12.86 26.33 59.91
N ALA A 9 12.53 26.54 58.64
CA ALA A 9 11.66 25.66 57.90
C ALA A 9 12.48 24.47 57.37
N THR A 10 12.29 23.30 57.94
CA THR A 10 12.84 22.04 57.44
C THR A 10 12.00 21.57 56.26
N LEU A 11 12.56 21.62 55.03
CA LEU A 11 11.98 21.04 53.85
C LEU A 11 12.13 19.51 53.92
N LEU A 12 11.04 18.79 54.15
CA LEU A 12 10.95 17.35 53.94
C LEU A 12 10.86 17.07 52.45
N VAL A 13 11.96 16.62 51.86
CA VAL A 13 11.95 16.05 50.50
C VAL A 13 11.44 14.63 50.61
N ALA A 14 10.19 14.42 50.25
CA ALA A 14 9.65 13.07 50.05
C ALA A 14 10.21 12.49 48.73
N PRO A 15 10.72 11.25 48.74
CA PRO A 15 11.13 10.61 47.50
C PRO A 15 9.87 10.31 46.67
N PHE A 16 9.78 10.90 45.46
CA PHE A 16 8.85 10.45 44.45
C PHE A 16 9.26 9.03 44.03
N ILE A 17 8.62 8.03 44.60
CA ILE A 17 8.61 6.68 44.05
C ILE A 17 7.71 6.75 42.83
N SER A 18 8.31 6.86 41.66
CA SER A 18 7.65 6.60 40.40
C SER A 18 7.24 5.12 40.39
N SER A 19 6.02 4.84 40.80
CA SER A 19 5.40 3.55 40.50
C SER A 19 5.22 3.48 38.99
N ALA A 20 6.10 2.75 38.31
CA ALA A 20 5.82 2.24 37.01
C ALA A 20 4.52 1.44 37.14
N GLN A 21 3.40 2.02 36.72
CA GLN A 21 2.17 1.30 36.52
C GLN A 21 2.45 0.35 35.34
N THR A 22 2.75 -0.90 35.69
CA THR A 22 2.55 -2.02 34.77
C THR A 22 1.05 -2.09 34.54
N HIS A 23 0.58 -1.48 33.45
CA HIS A 23 -0.73 -1.78 32.92
C HIS A 23 -0.70 -3.23 32.43
N SER A 24 -1.07 -4.14 33.29
CA SER A 24 -1.56 -5.45 32.93
C SER A 24 -2.96 -5.23 32.32
N GLU A 25 -3.02 -4.73 31.09
CA GLU A 25 -4.23 -4.81 30.29
C GLU A 25 -4.32 -6.23 29.74
N SER A 26 -5.14 -7.05 30.40
CA SER A 26 -5.56 -8.34 29.90
C SER A 26 -6.29 -8.15 28.58
N SER A 27 -5.55 -8.35 27.53
CA SER A 27 -5.80 -8.94 26.22
C SER A 27 -7.12 -8.58 25.54
N ASP A 28 -7.11 -7.47 24.84
CA ASP A 28 -7.99 -7.22 23.70
C ASP A 28 -7.51 -7.97 22.44
N VAL A 29 -6.73 -9.03 22.60
CA VAL A 29 -6.15 -9.84 21.52
C VAL A 29 -6.57 -11.29 21.67
N VAL A 30 -7.17 -11.85 20.62
CA VAL A 30 -7.53 -13.27 20.52
C VAL A 30 -6.63 -13.94 19.49
N LEU A 31 -5.96 -15.00 19.90
CA LEU A 31 -5.14 -15.85 19.04
C LEU A 31 -5.93 -17.09 18.65
N THR A 32 -6.05 -17.36 17.36
CA THR A 32 -6.74 -18.54 16.83
C THR A 32 -5.82 -19.29 15.89
N ASN A 33 -5.52 -20.55 16.17
CA ASN A 33 -4.77 -21.40 15.25
C ASN A 33 -5.54 -21.53 13.91
N LEU A 34 -4.85 -21.40 12.78
CA LEU A 34 -5.49 -21.43 11.44
C LEU A 34 -6.00 -22.82 11.03
N GLY A 35 -5.72 -23.85 11.84
CA GLY A 35 -6.23 -25.18 11.63
C GLY A 35 -5.51 -25.96 10.53
N LYS A 36 -5.99 -27.19 10.30
CA LYS A 36 -5.35 -28.18 9.41
C LYS A 36 -5.35 -27.81 7.93
N SER A 37 -6.22 -26.91 7.50
CA SER A 37 -6.21 -26.42 6.11
C SER A 37 -4.95 -25.61 5.81
N VAL A 38 -4.40 -24.93 6.80
CA VAL A 38 -3.19 -24.12 6.67
C VAL A 38 -2.01 -24.81 7.34
N ASN A 39 -2.13 -25.16 8.63
CA ASN A 39 -1.06 -25.75 9.42
C ASN A 39 -0.92 -27.25 9.20
N SER A 40 0.31 -27.75 9.36
CA SER A 40 0.68 -29.15 9.21
C SER A 40 1.30 -29.70 10.50
N SER A 41 1.71 -30.97 10.51
CA SER A 41 2.50 -31.55 11.61
C SER A 41 3.97 -31.14 11.59
N TRP A 42 4.36 -30.23 10.71
CA TRP A 42 5.71 -29.68 10.54
C TRP A 42 5.71 -28.21 10.91
N SER A 43 6.87 -27.53 10.82
CA SER A 43 6.91 -26.07 11.00
C SER A 43 6.25 -25.35 9.84
N ASP A 44 5.29 -24.47 10.15
CA ASP A 44 4.62 -23.54 9.25
C ASP A 44 4.83 -22.13 9.79
N PHE A 45 5.50 -21.25 9.01
CA PHE A 45 6.00 -19.97 9.50
C PHE A 45 6.11 -18.92 8.40
N CYS A 46 6.59 -17.71 8.73
CA CYS A 46 6.70 -16.56 7.83
C CYS A 46 5.41 -16.29 7.05
N PRO A 47 4.28 -15.96 7.72
CA PRO A 47 3.07 -15.56 7.01
C PRO A 47 3.27 -14.23 6.31
N VAL A 48 2.82 -14.13 5.05
CA VAL A 48 2.74 -12.87 4.30
C VAL A 48 1.37 -12.75 3.67
N ILE A 49 0.80 -11.55 3.67
CA ILE A 49 -0.54 -11.26 3.17
C ILE A 49 -0.53 -10.03 2.26
N ASN A 50 -1.50 -9.94 1.37
CA ASN A 50 -1.84 -8.68 0.72
C ASN A 50 -2.68 -7.78 1.64
N ALA A 51 -2.86 -6.51 1.28
CA ALA A 51 -3.45 -5.51 2.19
C ALA A 51 -4.86 -5.83 2.68
N ASP A 52 -5.69 -6.56 1.91
CA ASP A 52 -7.04 -6.98 2.31
C ASP A 52 -7.09 -8.40 2.91
N ALA A 53 -5.93 -9.01 3.16
CA ALA A 53 -5.78 -10.37 3.69
C ALA A 53 -6.59 -11.45 2.93
N SER A 54 -6.87 -11.22 1.64
CA SER A 54 -7.55 -12.21 0.79
C SER A 54 -6.62 -13.36 0.36
N VAL A 55 -5.31 -13.16 0.45
CA VAL A 55 -4.27 -14.14 0.12
C VAL A 55 -3.32 -14.27 1.30
N LEU A 56 -3.06 -15.49 1.72
CA LEU A 56 -2.02 -15.88 2.68
C LEU A 56 -1.00 -16.73 1.95
N ILE A 57 0.26 -16.29 1.92
CA ILE A 57 1.41 -17.08 1.48
C ILE A 57 2.29 -17.30 2.70
N PHE A 58 2.90 -18.46 2.81
CA PHE A 58 3.69 -18.80 3.98
C PHE A 58 4.74 -19.85 3.65
N THR A 59 5.68 -20.03 4.53
CA THR A 59 6.74 -21.02 4.44
C THR A 59 6.38 -22.26 5.25
N SER A 60 6.70 -23.43 4.73
CA SER A 60 6.47 -24.69 5.41
C SER A 60 7.63 -25.67 5.18
N ARG A 61 7.95 -26.45 6.22
CA ARG A 61 8.89 -27.60 6.14
C ARG A 61 8.18 -28.93 5.92
N ARG A 62 6.88 -28.90 5.52
CA ARG A 62 6.16 -30.14 5.20
C ARG A 62 6.76 -30.81 3.97
N PRO A 63 6.95 -32.13 3.99
CA PRO A 63 7.46 -32.89 2.84
C PRO A 63 6.54 -32.75 1.63
N ALA A 64 7.08 -32.42 0.46
CA ALA A 64 6.30 -32.34 -0.78
C ALA A 64 6.00 -33.72 -1.36
N THR A 65 6.79 -34.74 -1.01
CA THR A 65 6.64 -36.12 -1.52
C THR A 65 6.75 -37.17 -0.42
N LYS A 66 6.15 -38.35 -0.66
CA LYS A 66 6.28 -39.51 0.27
C LYS A 66 7.72 -39.98 0.47
N ASN A 67 8.61 -39.71 -0.47
CA ASN A 67 10.02 -40.10 -0.34
C ASN A 67 10.77 -39.20 0.65
N GLU A 68 10.41 -37.92 0.71
CA GLU A 68 10.97 -36.99 1.70
C GLU A 68 10.55 -37.35 3.13
N ILE A 69 9.31 -37.85 3.33
CA ILE A 69 8.84 -38.30 4.64
C ILE A 69 9.74 -39.44 5.18
N LYS A 70 10.26 -40.30 4.30
CA LYS A 70 11.11 -41.42 4.69
C LYS A 70 12.55 -41.02 5.00
N ALA A 71 13.00 -39.88 4.51
CA ALA A 71 14.38 -39.41 4.68
C ALA A 71 14.64 -38.75 6.05
N ASP A 72 13.60 -38.50 6.83
CA ASP A 72 13.58 -38.03 8.24
C ASP A 72 14.64 -36.98 8.61
N THR A 73 14.99 -36.07 7.76
CA THR A 73 15.87 -34.98 8.18
C THR A 73 15.71 -33.75 7.29
N ASN A 74 15.48 -32.62 7.90
CA ASN A 74 15.59 -31.28 7.32
C ASN A 74 14.88 -31.15 5.97
N ALA A 75 13.55 -31.34 5.98
CA ALA A 75 12.75 -30.99 4.80
C ALA A 75 13.01 -29.53 4.44
N LEU A 76 13.33 -29.29 3.16
CA LEU A 76 13.58 -27.95 2.63
C LEU A 76 12.37 -27.03 2.87
N GLU A 77 12.66 -25.79 3.12
CA GLU A 77 11.65 -24.75 3.22
C GLU A 77 11.00 -24.51 1.85
N ARG A 78 9.67 -24.50 1.82
CA ARG A 78 8.87 -24.30 0.61
C ARG A 78 7.74 -23.35 0.86
N ILE A 79 7.38 -22.64 -0.16
CA ILE A 79 6.35 -21.62 -0.15
C ILE A 79 5.01 -22.23 -0.54
N TYR A 80 4.01 -22.01 0.29
CA TYR A 80 2.62 -22.42 0.12
C TYR A 80 1.71 -21.21 0.04
N ILE A 81 0.56 -21.38 -0.61
CA ILE A 81 -0.48 -20.35 -0.75
C ILE A 81 -1.82 -20.89 -0.29
N SER A 82 -2.60 -20.05 0.37
CA SER A 82 -4.00 -20.29 0.71
C SER A 82 -4.81 -19.02 0.44
N LYS A 83 -6.06 -19.16 0.01
CA LYS A 83 -6.95 -18.04 -0.33
C LYS A 83 -8.10 -17.96 0.65
N PHE A 84 -8.39 -16.75 1.12
CA PHE A 84 -9.51 -16.52 2.02
C PHE A 84 -10.84 -16.56 1.28
N ASN A 85 -11.74 -17.42 1.73
CA ASN A 85 -13.09 -17.51 1.22
C ASN A 85 -14.06 -16.76 2.14
N LYS A 86 -14.56 -15.63 1.67
CA LYS A 86 -15.49 -14.77 2.44
C LYS A 86 -16.80 -15.47 2.81
N SER A 87 -17.28 -16.42 1.99
CA SER A 87 -18.55 -17.11 2.25
C SER A 87 -18.46 -18.14 3.37
N THR A 88 -17.30 -18.80 3.52
CA THR A 88 -17.02 -19.76 4.60
C THR A 88 -16.27 -19.14 5.78
N ASN A 89 -15.82 -17.89 5.64
CA ASN A 89 -14.96 -17.18 6.59
C ASN A 89 -13.73 -17.99 7.00
N SER A 90 -13.10 -18.66 6.03
CA SER A 90 -11.95 -19.54 6.25
C SER A 90 -10.99 -19.52 5.08
N PHE A 91 -9.76 -19.93 5.32
CA PHE A 91 -8.77 -20.18 4.27
C PHE A 91 -9.02 -21.51 3.57
N SER A 92 -8.69 -21.58 2.28
CA SER A 92 -8.62 -22.82 1.52
C SER A 92 -7.51 -23.74 2.05
N ASP A 93 -7.50 -24.99 1.65
CA ASP A 93 -6.36 -25.86 1.89
C ASP A 93 -5.10 -25.26 1.26
N ALA A 94 -3.97 -25.42 1.95
CA ALA A 94 -2.68 -24.90 1.53
C ALA A 94 -2.18 -25.64 0.28
N GLU A 95 -1.83 -24.88 -0.76
CA GLU A 95 -1.32 -25.40 -2.02
C GLU A 95 0.18 -25.09 -2.15
N LEU A 96 0.99 -26.10 -2.52
CA LEU A 96 2.40 -25.89 -2.84
C LEU A 96 2.53 -25.00 -4.08
N MET A 97 3.26 -23.91 -3.99
CA MET A 97 3.52 -23.04 -5.13
C MET A 97 4.52 -23.68 -6.10
N GLY A 98 4.46 -23.24 -7.38
CA GLY A 98 5.26 -23.82 -8.45
C GLY A 98 6.77 -23.56 -8.34
N PRO A 99 7.56 -24.18 -9.26
CA PRO A 99 9.02 -24.07 -9.26
C PRO A 99 9.53 -22.66 -9.63
N GLU A 100 8.65 -21.77 -10.08
CA GLU A 100 8.96 -20.37 -10.36
C GLU A 100 9.37 -19.64 -9.06
N VAL A 101 8.77 -20.02 -7.94
CA VAL A 101 9.05 -19.47 -6.60
C VAL A 101 9.79 -20.48 -5.71
N ASN A 102 9.49 -21.76 -5.85
CA ASN A 102 10.15 -22.87 -5.12
C ASN A 102 11.25 -23.51 -5.98
N GLU A 103 12.43 -22.91 -6.01
CA GLU A 103 13.56 -23.52 -6.73
C GLU A 103 13.93 -24.88 -6.13
N PRO A 104 13.95 -25.97 -6.92
CA PRO A 104 14.26 -27.30 -6.41
C PRO A 104 15.65 -27.39 -5.77
N GLY A 105 15.76 -28.08 -4.64
CA GLY A 105 17.03 -28.30 -3.93
C GLY A 105 17.50 -27.13 -3.08
N ARG A 106 16.71 -26.07 -2.93
CA ARG A 106 16.98 -24.87 -2.13
C ARG A 106 15.95 -24.67 -1.04
N ASN A 107 16.32 -23.99 0.03
CA ASN A 107 15.36 -23.38 0.93
C ASN A 107 14.76 -22.16 0.26
N ASN A 108 13.43 -22.07 0.26
CA ASN A 108 12.68 -20.94 -0.29
C ASN A 108 11.67 -20.52 0.75
N SER A 109 11.82 -19.29 1.29
CA SER A 109 10.88 -18.74 2.27
C SER A 109 10.18 -17.52 1.73
N ALA A 110 8.86 -17.43 1.90
CA ALA A 110 8.11 -16.21 1.66
C ALA A 110 8.45 -15.20 2.75
N ILE A 111 8.87 -14.00 2.39
CA ILE A 111 9.29 -12.99 3.37
C ILE A 111 8.47 -11.70 3.32
N ALA A 112 7.87 -11.37 2.18
CA ALA A 112 6.86 -10.31 2.07
C ALA A 112 6.03 -10.45 0.80
N LEU A 113 4.80 -9.96 0.88
CA LEU A 113 3.91 -9.73 -0.26
C LEU A 113 3.64 -8.22 -0.35
N SER A 114 3.74 -7.65 -1.55
CA SER A 114 3.40 -6.23 -1.73
C SER A 114 1.92 -5.98 -1.40
N ASN A 115 1.58 -4.75 -1.00
CA ASN A 115 0.21 -4.40 -0.59
C ASN A 115 -0.82 -4.71 -1.68
N ASP A 116 -0.46 -4.58 -2.95
CA ASP A 116 -1.30 -4.92 -4.10
C ASP A 116 -1.34 -6.42 -4.41
N GLY A 117 -0.55 -7.23 -3.70
CA GLY A 117 -0.48 -8.67 -3.89
C GLY A 117 0.25 -9.12 -5.17
N GLN A 118 0.96 -8.22 -5.86
CA GLN A 118 1.56 -8.52 -7.16
C GLN A 118 3.07 -8.81 -7.15
N SER A 119 3.76 -8.54 -6.03
CA SER A 119 5.19 -8.83 -5.85
C SER A 119 5.40 -9.66 -4.59
N LEU A 120 5.96 -10.84 -4.77
CA LEU A 120 6.37 -11.73 -3.68
C LEU A 120 7.88 -11.64 -3.52
N LEU A 121 8.33 -11.22 -2.33
CA LEU A 121 9.72 -11.31 -1.93
C LEU A 121 10.00 -12.68 -1.31
N ILE A 122 11.12 -13.26 -1.70
CA ILE A 122 11.51 -14.63 -1.37
C ILE A 122 12.94 -14.59 -0.82
N TYR A 123 13.15 -15.17 0.34
CA TYR A 123 14.47 -15.58 0.79
C TYR A 123 14.86 -16.86 0.08
N ARG A 124 16.09 -16.96 -0.39
CA ARG A 124 16.65 -18.18 -0.95
C ARG A 124 18.12 -18.27 -0.60
N ASP A 125 18.53 -19.43 -0.08
CA ASP A 125 19.93 -19.72 0.21
C ASP A 125 20.70 -20.16 -1.04
N ASP A 126 22.01 -20.00 -0.98
CA ASP A 126 22.96 -20.59 -1.93
C ASP A 126 23.52 -21.91 -1.40
N ASP A 127 24.45 -22.53 -2.15
CA ASP A 127 25.11 -23.79 -1.77
C ASP A 127 25.99 -23.67 -0.51
N GLN A 128 26.27 -22.46 -0.07
CA GLN A 128 27.08 -22.16 1.12
C GLN A 128 26.18 -21.81 2.33
N GLY A 129 24.86 -21.77 2.14
CA GLY A 129 23.90 -21.36 3.15
C GLY A 129 23.82 -19.84 3.34
N ASN A 130 24.38 -19.07 2.41
CA ASN A 130 24.23 -17.64 2.40
C ASN A 130 22.91 -17.25 1.72
N GLY A 131 22.11 -16.42 2.36
CA GLY A 131 20.77 -16.06 1.89
C GLY A 131 20.73 -14.73 1.16
N ASP A 132 19.88 -14.68 0.14
CA ASP A 132 19.62 -13.49 -0.67
C ASP A 132 18.12 -13.26 -0.82
N ILE A 133 17.77 -12.00 -1.13
CA ILE A 133 16.39 -11.59 -1.44
C ILE A 133 16.13 -11.71 -2.94
N TRP A 134 15.06 -12.41 -3.28
CA TRP A 134 14.57 -12.61 -4.65
C TRP A 134 13.17 -12.02 -4.77
N GLU A 135 12.77 -11.66 -5.98
CA GLU A 135 11.42 -11.15 -6.27
C GLU A 135 10.78 -11.97 -7.40
N SER A 136 9.53 -12.38 -7.18
CA SER A 136 8.63 -12.92 -8.19
C SER A 136 7.43 -12.00 -8.37
N ARG A 137 6.95 -11.86 -9.61
CA ARG A 137 5.80 -11.01 -9.94
C ARG A 137 4.63 -11.83 -10.40
N LEU A 138 3.44 -11.42 -9.98
CA LEU A 138 2.18 -12.03 -10.40
C LEU A 138 1.81 -11.52 -11.80
N VAL A 139 1.76 -12.43 -12.77
CA VAL A 139 1.35 -12.17 -14.16
C VAL A 139 0.05 -12.91 -14.42
N GLY A 140 -1.06 -12.21 -14.42
CA GLY A 140 -2.37 -12.84 -14.36
C GLY A 140 -2.60 -13.53 -13.03
N ASP A 141 -2.70 -14.84 -13.06
CA ASP A 141 -2.85 -15.73 -11.89
C ASP A 141 -1.60 -16.59 -11.61
N LYS A 142 -0.50 -16.35 -12.35
CA LYS A 142 0.74 -17.12 -12.24
C LYS A 142 1.91 -16.27 -11.77
N TRP A 143 2.72 -16.83 -10.91
CA TRP A 143 3.96 -16.20 -10.48
C TRP A 143 5.05 -16.38 -11.53
N SER A 144 5.82 -15.33 -11.80
CA SER A 144 6.97 -15.38 -12.68
C SER A 144 8.14 -16.09 -12.00
N LYS A 145 9.12 -16.55 -12.79
CA LYS A 145 10.38 -17.05 -12.22
C LYS A 145 11.00 -15.94 -11.36
N ALA A 146 11.32 -16.28 -10.10
CA ALA A 146 11.95 -15.37 -9.15
C ALA A 146 13.31 -14.90 -9.68
N LYS A 147 13.62 -13.61 -9.46
CA LYS A 147 14.88 -12.97 -9.84
C LYS A 147 15.55 -12.41 -8.60
N LYS A 148 16.86 -12.66 -8.47
CA LYS A 148 17.68 -12.06 -7.40
C LYS A 148 17.64 -10.54 -7.50
N LEU A 149 17.37 -9.86 -6.39
CA LEU A 149 17.45 -8.40 -6.36
C LEU A 149 18.92 -7.95 -6.48
N PRO A 150 19.17 -6.81 -7.16
CA PRO A 150 20.54 -6.30 -7.31
C PRO A 150 21.02 -5.64 -6.01
N ALA A 151 22.33 -5.32 -5.99
CA ALA A 151 22.87 -4.37 -5.03
C ALA A 151 22.14 -3.01 -5.11
N PRO A 152 21.97 -2.30 -3.99
CA PRO A 152 22.52 -2.60 -2.68
C PRO A 152 21.61 -3.43 -1.77
N ILE A 153 20.51 -3.98 -2.30
CA ILE A 153 19.62 -4.84 -1.47
C ILE A 153 20.40 -6.07 -1.04
N ASN A 154 20.80 -6.89 -2.02
CA ASN A 154 21.72 -7.99 -1.76
C ASN A 154 23.16 -7.51 -1.75
N SER A 155 23.96 -8.11 -0.88
CA SER A 155 25.39 -7.88 -0.70
C SER A 155 26.15 -9.22 -0.72
N PRO A 156 27.46 -9.25 -0.51
CA PRO A 156 28.17 -10.51 -0.25
C PRO A 156 27.84 -11.16 1.09
N SER A 157 27.10 -10.44 1.97
CA SER A 157 26.66 -10.94 3.28
C SER A 157 25.31 -11.61 3.17
N HIS A 158 24.78 -12.08 4.29
CA HIS A 158 23.47 -12.73 4.38
C HIS A 158 22.37 -11.69 4.51
N GLU A 159 21.36 -11.75 3.65
CA GLU A 159 20.11 -11.01 3.72
C GLU A 159 18.97 -12.00 4.01
N SER A 160 18.21 -11.77 5.09
CA SER A 160 17.20 -12.73 5.58
C SER A 160 15.77 -12.33 5.28
N THR A 161 15.40 -11.08 5.51
CA THR A 161 14.03 -10.58 5.31
C THR A 161 14.01 -9.22 4.62
N ALA A 162 12.91 -8.91 3.95
CA ALA A 162 12.68 -7.61 3.35
C ALA A 162 11.18 -7.36 3.19
N CYS A 163 10.77 -6.09 3.13
CA CYS A 163 9.44 -5.68 2.75
C CYS A 163 9.45 -4.36 1.98
N TYR A 164 8.46 -4.17 1.11
CA TYR A 164 8.20 -2.88 0.49
C TYR A 164 7.38 -2.00 1.41
N ALA A 165 7.70 -0.70 1.46
CA ALA A 165 6.76 0.30 1.94
C ALA A 165 5.58 0.45 0.95
N PRO A 166 4.43 0.98 1.40
CA PRO A 166 3.26 1.17 0.54
C PRO A 166 3.49 2.07 -0.69
N ASP A 167 4.55 2.89 -0.67
CA ASP A 167 4.94 3.71 -1.82
C ASP A 167 5.49 2.88 -3.01
N GLY A 168 5.71 1.57 -2.81
CA GLY A 168 6.27 0.66 -3.80
C GLY A 168 7.71 0.97 -4.23
N LYS A 169 8.35 1.96 -3.61
CA LYS A 169 9.69 2.45 -3.95
C LYS A 169 10.70 2.27 -2.84
N THR A 170 10.27 2.35 -1.60
CA THR A 170 11.12 2.16 -0.42
C THR A 170 11.09 0.70 0.00
N MET A 171 12.27 0.13 0.24
CA MET A 171 12.43 -1.22 0.79
C MET A 171 13.13 -1.14 2.13
N TYR A 172 12.64 -1.91 3.08
CA TYR A 172 13.30 -2.20 4.35
C TYR A 172 13.74 -3.66 4.31
N PHE A 173 14.95 -3.94 4.75
CA PHE A 173 15.51 -5.29 4.67
C PHE A 173 16.52 -5.54 5.79
N VAL A 174 16.73 -6.78 6.13
CA VAL A 174 17.68 -7.22 7.15
C VAL A 174 18.92 -7.79 6.49
N SER A 175 20.09 -7.34 6.94
CA SER A 175 21.37 -7.75 6.39
C SER A 175 22.45 -7.89 7.47
N GLN A 176 23.36 -8.84 7.28
CA GLN A 176 24.57 -9.06 8.11
C GLN A 176 25.80 -8.33 7.57
N ARG A 177 25.62 -7.30 6.75
CA ARG A 177 26.78 -6.53 6.22
C ARG A 177 27.56 -5.86 7.33
N SER A 178 28.90 -5.79 7.15
CA SER A 178 29.86 -5.40 8.21
C SER A 178 29.71 -3.96 8.70
N GLU A 179 29.04 -3.08 7.94
CA GLU A 179 28.80 -1.69 8.29
C GLU A 179 27.63 -1.50 9.27
N GLY A 180 27.06 -2.60 9.75
CA GLY A 180 25.96 -2.60 10.73
C GLY A 180 26.41 -2.34 12.17
N LYS A 181 25.47 -2.35 13.10
CA LYS A 181 25.71 -2.24 14.54
C LYS A 181 25.84 -3.58 15.24
N GLY A 182 25.07 -4.58 14.76
CA GLY A 182 24.95 -5.91 15.32
C GLY A 182 25.33 -7.00 14.33
N GLY A 183 24.78 -8.18 14.56
CA GLY A 183 24.88 -9.30 13.61
C GLY A 183 23.94 -9.10 12.43
N ARG A 184 22.65 -8.90 12.72
CA ARG A 184 21.59 -8.61 11.75
C ARG A 184 20.99 -7.25 12.05
N ASP A 185 21.02 -6.36 11.08
CA ASP A 185 20.51 -5.00 11.20
C ASP A 185 19.42 -4.74 10.15
N ILE A 186 18.49 -3.84 10.47
CA ILE A 186 17.49 -3.33 9.53
C ILE A 186 18.11 -2.20 8.72
N TRP A 187 17.99 -2.30 7.39
CA TRP A 187 18.46 -1.31 6.42
C TRP A 187 17.31 -0.81 5.57
N THR A 188 17.49 0.31 4.91
CA THR A 188 16.54 0.85 3.94
C THR A 188 17.24 1.32 2.69
N ALA A 189 16.58 1.16 1.55
CA ALA A 189 16.96 1.75 0.27
C ALA A 189 15.70 2.18 -0.51
N ARG A 190 15.85 3.17 -1.39
CA ARG A 190 14.74 3.70 -2.18
C ARG A 190 15.05 3.61 -3.66
N ARG A 191 14.08 3.21 -4.48
CA ARG A 191 14.15 3.26 -5.94
C ARG A 191 13.75 4.63 -6.45
N ASP A 192 14.50 5.14 -7.43
CA ASP A 192 14.09 6.30 -8.23
C ASP A 192 13.02 5.91 -9.28
N ASN A 193 12.62 6.89 -10.10
CA ASN A 193 11.62 6.65 -11.16
C ASN A 193 12.13 5.77 -12.32
N GLU A 194 13.45 5.60 -12.44
CA GLU A 194 14.12 4.75 -13.42
C GLU A 194 14.31 3.32 -12.90
N GLY A 195 13.94 3.07 -11.62
CA GLY A 195 14.05 1.77 -10.97
C GLY A 195 15.39 1.48 -10.32
N LYS A 196 16.32 2.45 -10.29
CA LYS A 196 17.62 2.32 -9.67
C LYS A 196 17.55 2.55 -8.17
N TRP A 197 18.15 1.66 -7.40
CA TRP A 197 18.23 1.77 -5.95
C TRP A 197 19.23 2.83 -5.49
N SER A 198 18.90 3.60 -4.45
CA SER A 198 19.84 4.41 -3.68
C SER A 198 20.83 3.50 -2.94
N MET A 199 21.87 4.06 -2.35
CA MET A 199 22.68 3.32 -1.38
C MET A 199 21.82 2.86 -0.19
N ALA A 200 22.16 1.71 0.39
CA ALA A 200 21.52 1.22 1.61
C ALA A 200 21.93 2.09 2.81
N THR A 201 20.95 2.40 3.65
CA THR A 201 21.15 3.19 4.88
C THR A 201 20.72 2.37 6.08
N ASN A 202 21.60 2.26 7.09
CA ASN A 202 21.31 1.58 8.35
C ASN A 202 20.27 2.36 9.17
N LEU A 203 19.28 1.69 9.74
CA LEU A 203 18.29 2.30 10.62
C LEU A 203 18.80 2.35 12.07
N GLU A 204 19.80 3.19 12.30
CA GLU A 204 20.52 3.28 13.57
C GLU A 204 19.63 3.47 14.81
N SER A 205 18.45 4.07 14.68
CA SER A 205 17.51 4.28 15.78
C SER A 205 16.81 2.99 16.24
N LEU A 206 16.78 1.96 15.37
CA LEU A 206 16.14 0.68 15.65
C LEU A 206 17.16 -0.43 15.91
N ASN A 207 18.31 -0.35 15.23
CA ASN A 207 19.34 -1.37 15.31
C ASN A 207 20.17 -1.28 16.59
N THR A 208 20.59 -2.44 17.09
CA THR A 208 21.35 -2.59 18.34
C THR A 208 22.65 -3.36 18.09
N LYS A 209 23.32 -3.81 19.14
CA LYS A 209 24.44 -4.74 19.07
C LYS A 209 24.01 -6.21 18.94
N SER A 210 22.71 -6.46 19.10
CA SER A 210 22.09 -7.78 18.92
C SER A 210 21.55 -7.91 17.50
N ASP A 211 20.75 -8.94 17.27
CA ASP A 211 20.11 -9.17 15.97
C ASP A 211 18.72 -8.56 15.94
N GLU A 212 18.39 -7.88 14.85
CA GLU A 212 17.05 -7.50 14.43
C GLU A 212 16.61 -8.38 13.24
N GLU A 213 15.30 -8.73 13.15
CA GLU A 213 14.76 -9.66 12.14
C GLU A 213 13.30 -9.34 11.81
N GLY A 214 12.73 -9.98 10.78
CA GLY A 214 11.29 -10.03 10.52
C GLY A 214 10.63 -8.68 10.29
N VAL A 215 11.28 -7.78 9.55
CA VAL A 215 10.76 -6.43 9.30
C VAL A 215 9.50 -6.43 8.46
N TYR A 216 8.46 -5.72 8.93
CA TYR A 216 7.21 -5.52 8.23
C TYR A 216 6.72 -4.07 8.37
N ILE A 217 6.36 -3.43 7.26
CA ILE A 217 5.72 -2.11 7.23
C ILE A 217 4.23 -2.28 7.00
N HIS A 218 3.43 -1.78 7.94
CA HIS A 218 1.99 -1.76 7.81
C HIS A 218 1.56 -0.91 6.59
N PRO A 219 0.43 -1.23 5.92
CA PRO A 219 -0.11 -0.45 4.81
C PRO A 219 -0.34 1.04 5.06
N ASP A 220 -0.33 1.51 6.33
CA ASP A 220 -0.36 2.94 6.67
C ASP A 220 0.93 3.71 6.32
N GLY A 221 2.01 2.98 6.03
CA GLY A 221 3.31 3.54 5.65
C GLY A 221 4.11 4.16 6.79
N VAL A 222 3.57 4.18 8.00
CA VAL A 222 4.19 4.85 9.16
C VAL A 222 4.38 3.95 10.37
N THR A 223 3.88 2.72 10.34
CA THR A 223 4.01 1.75 11.43
C THR A 223 4.89 0.57 10.96
N MET A 224 5.98 0.33 11.67
CA MET A 224 6.88 -0.81 11.45
C MET A 224 6.72 -1.80 12.60
N TYR A 225 6.64 -3.08 12.25
CA TYR A 225 6.78 -4.21 13.15
C TYR A 225 8.07 -4.94 12.82
N PHE A 226 8.80 -5.36 13.82
CA PHE A 226 10.03 -6.12 13.66
C PHE A 226 10.33 -6.93 14.91
N SER A 227 11.23 -7.87 14.82
CA SER A 227 11.69 -8.68 15.94
C SER A 227 13.11 -8.31 16.32
N SER A 228 13.44 -8.36 17.61
CA SER A 228 14.79 -8.08 18.11
C SER A 228 15.13 -8.94 19.32
N LYS A 229 16.40 -9.30 19.46
CA LYS A 229 16.98 -9.91 20.67
C LYS A 229 17.38 -8.89 21.74
N ALA A 230 17.10 -7.62 21.50
CA ALA A 230 17.41 -6.50 22.38
C ALA A 230 16.13 -5.75 22.83
N HIS A 231 16.26 -4.46 23.17
CA HIS A 231 15.14 -3.61 23.61
C HIS A 231 14.35 -4.14 24.82
N GLY A 232 14.97 -5.01 25.63
CA GLY A 232 14.31 -5.63 26.79
C GLY A 232 13.54 -6.91 26.44
N SER A 233 13.94 -7.60 25.37
CA SER A 233 13.43 -8.92 24.99
C SER A 233 13.44 -9.88 26.20
N GLN A 234 12.37 -10.70 26.33
CA GLN A 234 12.17 -11.65 27.44
C GLN A 234 12.59 -13.07 27.09
N GLY A 235 12.72 -13.37 25.80
CA GLY A 235 13.09 -14.69 25.29
C GLY A 235 14.25 -14.64 24.31
N GLY A 236 14.05 -15.18 23.13
CA GLY A 236 14.95 -15.02 22.00
C GLY A 236 14.66 -13.71 21.27
N TYR A 237 14.06 -13.82 20.08
CA TYR A 237 13.48 -12.68 19.40
C TYR A 237 12.10 -12.36 19.97
N ASP A 238 11.85 -11.09 20.27
CA ASP A 238 10.56 -10.53 20.67
C ASP A 238 10.07 -9.54 19.61
N LEU A 239 8.76 -9.36 19.48
CA LEU A 239 8.11 -8.42 18.58
C LEU A 239 8.06 -7.01 19.15
N PHE A 240 8.41 -6.04 18.32
CA PHE A 240 8.41 -4.61 18.64
C PHE A 240 7.67 -3.83 17.57
N ILE A 241 7.17 -2.67 17.97
CA ILE A 241 6.51 -1.68 17.11
C ILE A 241 7.29 -0.36 17.16
N SER A 242 7.45 0.29 16.01
CA SER A 242 7.97 1.66 15.91
C SER A 242 7.14 2.47 14.92
N LYS A 243 7.04 3.79 15.14
CA LYS A 243 6.27 4.69 14.29
C LYS A 243 7.17 5.73 13.63
N LEU A 244 6.94 5.97 12.35
CA LEU A 244 7.63 6.98 11.56
C LEU A 244 7.00 8.34 11.79
N ASN A 245 7.73 9.26 12.44
CA ASN A 245 7.31 10.61 12.73
C ASN A 245 8.32 11.60 12.12
N ASN A 246 7.88 12.46 11.22
CA ASN A 246 8.74 13.46 10.56
C ASN A 246 10.03 12.86 9.98
N GLY A 247 9.91 11.69 9.32
CA GLY A 247 11.04 11.00 8.68
C GLY A 247 11.99 10.27 9.64
N LYS A 248 11.63 10.13 10.92
CA LYS A 248 12.42 9.40 11.92
C LYS A 248 11.58 8.32 12.61
N TRP A 249 12.14 7.15 12.75
CA TRP A 249 11.53 6.06 13.51
C TRP A 249 11.63 6.34 15.02
N SER A 250 10.52 6.14 15.73
CA SER A 250 10.46 6.26 17.21
C SER A 250 11.28 5.16 17.87
N ALA A 251 11.56 5.33 19.16
CA ALA A 251 12.08 4.23 19.98
C ALA A 251 11.12 3.02 19.90
N PRO A 252 11.65 1.78 19.78
CA PRO A 252 10.86 0.57 19.76
C PRO A 252 10.06 0.36 21.04
N ILE A 253 8.81 -0.10 20.89
CA ILE A 253 7.93 -0.47 22.00
C ILE A 253 7.65 -1.96 21.90
N SER A 254 7.89 -2.71 22.97
CA SER A 254 7.57 -4.14 23.04
C SER A 254 6.06 -4.36 22.90
N MET A 255 5.66 -5.36 22.11
CA MET A 255 4.25 -5.74 21.96
C MET A 255 3.72 -6.50 23.18
N GLY A 256 4.61 -7.05 24.04
CA GLY A 256 4.23 -7.77 25.24
C GLY A 256 3.41 -9.04 24.98
N ALA A 257 2.82 -9.57 26.05
CA ALA A 257 1.94 -10.73 25.94
C ALA A 257 0.61 -10.33 25.23
N PRO A 258 0.01 -11.21 24.41
CA PRO A 258 0.37 -12.62 24.22
C PRO A 258 1.40 -12.85 23.09
N PHE A 259 1.95 -11.80 22.48
CA PHE A 259 2.86 -11.93 21.34
C PHE A 259 4.25 -12.40 21.77
N ASN A 260 4.80 -11.73 22.79
CA ASN A 260 6.15 -11.99 23.27
C ASN A 260 6.13 -13.04 24.37
N THR A 261 6.89 -14.12 24.15
CA THR A 261 6.97 -15.30 25.01
C THR A 261 8.43 -15.54 25.45
N SER A 262 8.71 -16.66 26.10
CA SER A 262 10.08 -17.09 26.41
C SER A 262 10.81 -17.73 25.21
N SER A 263 10.16 -17.83 24.06
CA SER A 263 10.70 -18.42 22.82
C SER A 263 11.13 -17.32 21.81
N ASN A 264 11.30 -17.69 20.54
CA ASN A 264 11.43 -16.72 19.46
C ASN A 264 10.05 -16.35 18.95
N ASP A 265 9.74 -15.07 18.98
CA ASP A 265 8.51 -14.51 18.44
C ASP A 265 8.85 -13.61 17.23
N VAL A 266 8.48 -14.06 16.04
CA VAL A 266 8.89 -13.43 14.78
C VAL A 266 7.74 -13.40 13.78
N PHE A 267 7.87 -12.54 12.75
CA PHE A 267 7.01 -12.54 11.57
C PHE A 267 5.52 -12.26 11.85
N LEU A 268 5.23 -11.10 12.40
CA LEU A 268 3.87 -10.57 12.48
C LEU A 268 3.55 -9.73 11.25
N VAL A 269 2.42 -10.00 10.61
CA VAL A 269 1.83 -9.17 9.54
C VAL A 269 0.38 -8.83 9.88
N LEU A 270 -0.07 -7.63 9.52
CA LEU A 270 -1.43 -7.16 9.76
C LEU A 270 -2.12 -6.78 8.47
N ASP A 271 -3.44 -6.95 8.42
CA ASP A 271 -4.27 -6.40 7.35
C ASP A 271 -4.29 -4.86 7.40
N ALA A 272 -4.71 -4.22 6.33
CA ALA A 272 -4.72 -2.76 6.25
C ALA A 272 -5.63 -2.09 7.29
N SER A 273 -6.59 -2.80 7.87
CA SER A 273 -7.44 -2.31 8.96
C SER A 273 -6.75 -2.32 10.33
N ALA A 274 -5.63 -3.01 10.45
CA ALA A 274 -4.95 -3.32 11.71
C ALA A 274 -5.85 -4.02 12.76
N THR A 275 -6.94 -4.66 12.31
CA THR A 275 -7.86 -5.40 13.21
C THR A 275 -7.57 -6.90 13.22
N LYS A 276 -6.88 -7.39 12.20
CA LYS A 276 -6.47 -8.79 12.05
C LYS A 276 -5.02 -8.87 11.61
N GLY A 277 -4.36 -9.92 12.02
CA GLY A 277 -3.00 -10.22 11.59
C GLY A 277 -2.71 -11.71 11.63
N TYR A 278 -1.52 -12.05 11.20
CA TYR A 278 -1.03 -13.42 11.20
C TYR A 278 0.39 -13.44 11.74
N TYR A 279 0.68 -14.40 12.58
CA TYR A 279 2.02 -14.55 13.14
C TYR A 279 2.36 -16.02 13.35
N THR A 280 3.63 -16.27 13.55
CA THR A 280 4.17 -17.61 13.82
C THR A 280 4.31 -17.80 15.32
N SER A 281 3.90 -18.97 15.83
CA SER A 281 4.11 -19.32 17.23
C SER A 281 4.32 -20.82 17.42
N ALA A 282 5.18 -21.16 18.38
CA ALA A 282 5.41 -22.52 18.86
C ALA A 282 4.54 -22.88 20.08
N ASN A 283 3.33 -22.32 20.18
CA ASN A 283 2.41 -22.57 21.28
C ASN A 283 2.08 -24.07 21.46
N SER A 284 2.10 -24.52 22.70
CA SER A 284 1.69 -25.88 23.05
C SER A 284 0.20 -26.09 22.68
N GLY A 285 -0.09 -27.14 21.90
CA GLY A 285 -1.43 -27.45 21.39
C GLY A 285 -1.65 -27.10 19.92
N GLY A 286 -0.61 -26.69 19.22
CA GLY A 286 -0.58 -26.58 17.75
C GLY A 286 -0.54 -27.95 17.06
N PHE A 287 -0.41 -27.93 15.74
CA PHE A 287 -0.31 -29.14 14.91
C PHE A 287 1.14 -29.55 14.68
N GLY A 288 2.06 -28.59 14.59
CA GLY A 288 3.47 -28.78 14.30
C GLY A 288 4.40 -28.21 15.37
N MET A 289 5.66 -27.98 14.99
CA MET A 289 6.64 -27.32 15.86
C MET A 289 6.36 -25.81 15.95
N GLU A 290 6.03 -25.22 14.81
CA GLU A 290 5.58 -23.82 14.66
C GLU A 290 4.32 -23.83 13.81
N ASP A 291 3.34 -23.06 14.20
CA ASP A 291 2.06 -22.92 13.52
C ASP A 291 1.73 -21.45 13.25
N LEU A 292 0.89 -21.24 12.24
CA LEU A 292 0.32 -19.95 11.93
C LEU A 292 -0.97 -19.69 12.72
N TYR A 293 -1.03 -18.51 13.33
CA TYR A 293 -2.17 -18.06 14.11
C TYR A 293 -2.76 -16.79 13.51
N LEU A 294 -4.09 -16.72 13.49
CA LEU A 294 -4.84 -15.48 13.31
C LEU A 294 -4.78 -14.69 14.62
N VAL A 295 -4.38 -13.46 14.52
CA VAL A 295 -4.47 -12.45 15.56
C VAL A 295 -5.71 -11.60 15.30
N SER A 296 -6.62 -11.50 16.27
CA SER A 296 -7.78 -10.62 16.20
C SER A 296 -7.71 -9.61 17.36
N PHE A 297 -7.69 -8.32 17.03
CA PHE A 297 -7.72 -7.25 18.02
C PHE A 297 -9.19 -6.93 18.35
N VAL A 298 -9.63 -7.35 19.53
CA VAL A 298 -11.01 -7.14 20.01
C VAL A 298 -11.10 -5.74 20.61
N LYS A 299 -11.47 -4.76 19.79
CA LYS A 299 -11.77 -3.37 20.15
C LYS A 299 -10.71 -2.66 21.03
N ARG A 300 -9.81 -1.97 20.41
CA ARG A 300 -9.22 -0.77 21.02
C ARG A 300 -10.29 0.31 21.05
N LYS A 301 -10.94 0.50 22.20
CA LYS A 301 -12.03 1.47 22.38
C LYS A 301 -11.62 2.94 22.22
N GLU A 302 -10.35 3.27 22.23
CA GLU A 302 -9.84 4.63 22.40
C GLU A 302 -8.77 5.07 21.38
N GLU A 303 -8.20 4.19 20.59
CA GLU A 303 -7.36 4.62 19.46
C GLU A 303 -8.13 4.45 18.15
N PRO A 304 -8.37 5.53 17.40
CA PRO A 304 -8.87 5.39 16.04
C PRO A 304 -7.87 4.53 15.28
N GLY A 305 -8.35 3.50 14.59
CA GLY A 305 -7.55 2.68 13.67
C GLY A 305 -6.80 3.57 12.66
N PRO A 306 -5.89 2.99 11.86
CA PRO A 306 -5.13 3.78 10.89
C PRO A 306 -6.11 4.53 9.99
N ARG A 307 -5.90 5.84 9.82
CA ARG A 307 -6.63 6.64 8.82
C ARG A 307 -6.15 6.23 7.45
N LEU A 308 -6.75 5.18 6.92
CA LEU A 308 -6.30 4.53 5.70
C LEU A 308 -7.48 4.15 4.83
N THR A 309 -7.38 4.41 3.55
CA THR A 309 -8.30 3.89 2.55
C THR A 309 -7.59 2.85 1.70
N LEU A 310 -8.16 1.67 1.64
CA LEU A 310 -7.78 0.63 0.68
C LEU A 310 -8.63 0.79 -0.58
N LEU A 311 -8.05 1.35 -1.63
CA LEU A 311 -8.69 1.46 -2.94
C LEU A 311 -8.32 0.26 -3.79
N LYS A 312 -9.32 -0.45 -4.30
CA LYS A 312 -9.13 -1.62 -5.16
C LYS A 312 -10.18 -1.69 -6.26
N GLY A 313 -9.89 -2.43 -7.32
CA GLY A 313 -10.79 -2.61 -8.46
C GLY A 313 -10.06 -3.15 -9.68
N LYS A 314 -10.64 -2.97 -10.84
CA LYS A 314 -10.03 -3.33 -12.13
C LYS A 314 -10.18 -2.23 -13.17
N VAL A 315 -9.26 -2.21 -14.14
CA VAL A 315 -9.32 -1.38 -15.34
C VAL A 315 -9.71 -2.25 -16.53
N TYR A 316 -10.66 -1.76 -17.32
CA TYR A 316 -11.18 -2.53 -18.45
C TYR A 316 -11.61 -1.63 -19.63
N ASP A 317 -11.66 -2.21 -20.83
CA ASP A 317 -12.22 -1.59 -22.03
C ASP A 317 -13.74 -1.45 -21.88
N GLU A 318 -14.26 -0.22 -21.89
CA GLU A 318 -15.70 0.07 -21.66
C GLU A 318 -16.61 -0.68 -22.64
N LYS A 319 -16.18 -0.85 -23.89
CA LYS A 319 -17.00 -1.44 -24.97
C LYS A 319 -17.01 -2.96 -24.96
N THR A 320 -15.89 -3.58 -24.60
CA THR A 320 -15.72 -5.04 -24.69
C THR A 320 -15.71 -5.75 -23.34
N GLY A 321 -15.54 -5.00 -22.24
CA GLY A 321 -15.35 -5.56 -20.90
C GLY A 321 -13.98 -6.22 -20.68
N LYS A 322 -13.08 -6.19 -21.69
CA LYS A 322 -11.76 -6.82 -21.59
C LYS A 322 -10.90 -6.06 -20.57
N GLU A 323 -10.27 -6.79 -19.68
CA GLU A 323 -9.32 -6.26 -18.73
C GLU A 323 -8.08 -5.66 -19.42
N LEU A 324 -7.53 -4.60 -18.82
CA LEU A 324 -6.44 -3.82 -19.40
C LEU A 324 -5.26 -3.71 -18.45
N GLU A 325 -4.07 -3.88 -19.01
CA GLU A 325 -2.86 -3.34 -18.39
C GLU A 325 -2.90 -1.81 -18.49
N ALA A 326 -2.88 -1.15 -17.34
CA ALA A 326 -2.98 0.29 -17.25
C ALA A 326 -2.05 0.82 -16.14
N LYS A 327 -1.60 2.05 -16.30
CA LYS A 327 -0.88 2.79 -15.28
C LYS A 327 -1.87 3.69 -14.53
N LEU A 328 -1.86 3.61 -13.20
CA LEU A 328 -2.55 4.53 -12.31
C LEU A 328 -1.54 5.50 -11.73
N GLU A 329 -1.85 6.79 -11.77
CA GLU A 329 -1.11 7.84 -11.09
C GLU A 329 -2.04 8.55 -10.11
N ILE A 330 -1.62 8.62 -8.85
CA ILE A 330 -2.43 9.15 -7.75
C ILE A 330 -1.80 10.44 -7.24
N ILE A 331 -2.59 11.48 -7.22
CA ILE A 331 -2.19 12.86 -6.86
C ILE A 331 -3.06 13.33 -5.71
N ASP A 332 -2.46 13.98 -4.74
CA ASP A 332 -3.18 14.82 -3.77
C ASP A 332 -3.63 16.10 -4.47
N ASN A 333 -4.94 16.25 -4.66
CA ASN A 333 -5.49 17.41 -5.36
C ASN A 333 -5.26 18.73 -4.62
N SER A 334 -5.09 18.71 -3.30
CA SER A 334 -4.88 19.93 -2.51
C SER A 334 -3.48 20.52 -2.70
N THR A 335 -2.48 19.67 -2.86
CA THR A 335 -1.08 20.07 -3.02
C THR A 335 -0.57 19.97 -4.46
N GLY A 336 -1.28 19.24 -5.33
CA GLY A 336 -0.85 18.88 -6.67
C GLY A 336 0.33 17.89 -6.68
N THR A 337 0.69 17.33 -5.54
CA THR A 337 1.84 16.40 -5.43
C THR A 337 1.44 14.97 -5.76
N LYS A 338 2.30 14.29 -6.49
CA LYS A 338 2.14 12.86 -6.75
C LYS A 338 2.39 12.06 -5.48
N VAL A 339 1.39 11.28 -5.07
CA VAL A 339 1.45 10.40 -3.90
C VAL A 339 2.13 9.08 -4.27
N THR A 340 1.64 8.42 -5.31
CA THR A 340 2.20 7.15 -5.81
C THR A 340 1.78 6.90 -7.25
N ASP A 341 2.40 5.91 -7.86
CA ASP A 341 1.98 5.32 -9.14
C ASP A 341 2.13 3.79 -9.08
N LEU A 342 1.22 3.10 -9.76
CA LEU A 342 1.20 1.64 -9.86
C LEU A 342 0.66 1.20 -11.23
N ASN A 343 0.93 -0.06 -11.57
CA ASN A 343 0.34 -0.68 -12.74
C ASN A 343 -0.71 -1.71 -12.31
N THR A 344 -1.75 -1.89 -13.12
CA THR A 344 -2.68 -3.00 -12.94
C THR A 344 -2.00 -4.32 -13.27
N ASN A 345 -2.54 -5.41 -12.75
CA ASN A 345 -2.12 -6.74 -13.20
C ASN A 345 -2.34 -6.86 -14.71
N ILE A 346 -1.30 -7.26 -15.43
CA ILE A 346 -1.23 -7.25 -16.91
C ILE A 346 -2.34 -8.05 -17.61
N LEU A 347 -2.90 -9.08 -16.98
CA LEU A 347 -3.94 -9.93 -17.56
C LEU A 347 -5.32 -9.74 -16.95
N THR A 348 -5.39 -9.38 -15.66
CA THR A 348 -6.68 -9.27 -14.94
C THR A 348 -7.13 -7.82 -14.75
N GLY A 349 -6.30 -6.85 -15.15
CA GLY A 349 -6.59 -5.44 -14.97
C GLY A 349 -6.73 -4.99 -13.50
N ARG A 350 -6.54 -5.89 -12.53
CA ARG A 350 -6.76 -5.61 -11.09
C ARG A 350 -5.68 -4.71 -10.53
N TYR A 351 -6.09 -3.86 -9.61
CA TYR A 351 -5.21 -3.00 -8.83
C TYR A 351 -5.67 -2.92 -7.37
N MET A 352 -4.74 -2.61 -6.48
CA MET A 352 -4.97 -2.34 -5.08
C MET A 352 -3.93 -1.35 -4.59
N VAL A 353 -4.34 -0.35 -3.82
CA VAL A 353 -3.44 0.65 -3.25
C VAL A 353 -3.96 1.15 -1.91
N SER A 354 -3.04 1.32 -0.97
CA SER A 354 -3.30 1.91 0.34
C SER A 354 -3.01 3.40 0.30
N LEU A 355 -3.97 4.23 0.69
CA LEU A 355 -3.90 5.69 0.65
C LEU A 355 -4.23 6.29 2.01
N PRO A 356 -3.48 7.29 2.51
CA PRO A 356 -3.84 8.03 3.72
C PRO A 356 -5.28 8.56 3.67
N GLY A 357 -6.00 8.53 4.79
CA GLY A 357 -7.33 9.12 4.91
C GLY A 357 -7.30 10.66 5.00
N GLY A 358 -8.44 11.31 4.80
CA GLY A 358 -8.58 12.76 4.94
C GLY A 358 -8.07 13.59 3.75
N ILE A 359 -7.80 12.95 2.61
CA ILE A 359 -7.25 13.61 1.41
C ILE A 359 -8.19 13.43 0.23
N ASN A 360 -8.29 14.45 -0.61
CA ASN A 360 -8.95 14.38 -1.90
C ASN A 360 -7.96 13.96 -2.98
N TYR A 361 -8.14 12.76 -3.54
CA TYR A 361 -7.25 12.21 -4.55
C TYR A 361 -7.79 12.36 -5.96
N GLY A 362 -6.93 12.81 -6.87
CA GLY A 362 -7.09 12.66 -8.31
C GLY A 362 -6.36 11.40 -8.76
N ILE A 363 -7.09 10.46 -9.35
CA ILE A 363 -6.53 9.22 -9.88
C ILE A 363 -6.62 9.27 -11.39
N SER A 364 -5.48 9.27 -12.06
CA SER A 364 -5.41 9.20 -13.51
C SER A 364 -5.03 7.79 -13.96
N VAL A 365 -5.81 7.26 -14.88
CA VAL A 365 -5.60 5.92 -15.44
C VAL A 365 -5.31 6.03 -16.93
N THR A 366 -4.18 5.46 -17.36
CA THR A 366 -3.74 5.49 -18.76
C THR A 366 -3.43 4.08 -19.25
N ALA A 367 -3.81 3.77 -20.49
CA ALA A 367 -3.45 2.54 -21.17
C ALA A 367 -3.19 2.82 -22.67
N LYS A 368 -2.32 2.04 -23.27
CA LYS A 368 -1.94 2.21 -24.69
C LYS A 368 -3.15 2.04 -25.61
N GLY A 369 -3.44 3.06 -26.43
CA GLY A 369 -4.57 3.07 -27.37
C GLY A 369 -5.90 3.52 -26.79
N TYR A 370 -5.90 3.94 -25.52
CA TYR A 370 -7.08 4.42 -24.81
C TYR A 370 -6.92 5.89 -24.41
N LEU A 371 -8.03 6.58 -24.25
CA LEU A 371 -8.09 7.86 -23.58
C LEU A 371 -7.86 7.65 -22.09
N PHE A 372 -7.18 8.58 -21.46
CA PHE A 372 -7.05 8.53 -20.00
C PHE A 372 -8.43 8.72 -19.33
N ASN A 373 -8.61 8.09 -18.18
CA ASN A 373 -9.76 8.36 -17.32
C ASN A 373 -9.25 8.93 -16.01
N SER A 374 -9.92 9.95 -15.51
CA SER A 374 -9.64 10.55 -14.23
C SER A 374 -10.78 10.30 -13.26
N VAL A 375 -10.44 9.77 -12.09
CA VAL A 375 -11.37 9.51 -11.00
C VAL A 375 -11.01 10.45 -9.84
N ASN A 376 -12.01 11.10 -9.28
CA ASN A 376 -11.86 11.83 -8.03
C ASN A 376 -12.34 10.95 -6.88
N VAL A 377 -11.52 10.79 -5.85
CA VAL A 377 -11.86 10.02 -4.65
C VAL A 377 -11.59 10.91 -3.43
N ASN A 378 -12.68 11.36 -2.82
CA ASN A 378 -12.62 12.20 -1.62
C ASN A 378 -12.73 11.31 -0.38
N MET A 379 -11.72 11.33 0.49
CA MET A 379 -11.67 10.56 1.73
C MET A 379 -12.08 11.45 2.90
N PRO A 380 -13.16 11.08 3.65
CA PRO A 380 -13.58 11.87 4.81
C PRO A 380 -12.51 11.85 5.91
N ASP A 381 -12.27 13.00 6.55
CA ASP A 381 -11.36 13.14 7.69
C ASP A 381 -11.74 12.29 8.90
N SER A 382 -13.03 11.99 9.04
CA SER A 382 -13.61 11.26 10.18
C SER A 382 -13.55 9.73 10.03
N ALA A 383 -13.15 9.22 8.87
CA ALA A 383 -13.09 7.79 8.63
C ALA A 383 -11.77 7.22 9.18
N GLY A 384 -11.86 6.16 9.97
CA GLY A 384 -10.74 5.26 10.24
C GLY A 384 -10.37 4.49 8.97
N TYR A 385 -10.28 3.17 9.05
CA TYR A 385 -10.09 2.33 7.87
C TYR A 385 -11.36 2.25 7.00
N VAL A 386 -11.20 2.46 5.67
CA VAL A 386 -12.28 2.34 4.68
C VAL A 386 -11.78 1.55 3.46
N GLU A 387 -12.59 0.61 2.98
CA GLU A 387 -12.39 -0.03 1.67
C GLU A 387 -13.27 0.64 0.61
N VAL A 388 -12.66 0.99 -0.52
CA VAL A 388 -13.34 1.54 -1.69
C VAL A 388 -13.07 0.62 -2.87
N GLU A 389 -14.12 0.03 -3.42
CA GLU A 389 -14.03 -0.74 -4.67
C GLU A 389 -14.45 0.15 -5.83
N LYS A 390 -13.56 0.29 -6.82
CA LYS A 390 -13.76 1.17 -7.97
C LYS A 390 -13.23 0.53 -9.24
N ASP A 391 -14.13 0.03 -10.06
CA ASP A 391 -13.81 -0.41 -11.42
C ASP A 391 -13.74 0.81 -12.36
N ILE A 392 -12.72 0.86 -13.23
CA ILE A 392 -12.42 2.03 -14.06
C ILE A 392 -12.47 1.63 -15.53
N PRO A 393 -13.54 2.05 -16.26
CA PRO A 393 -13.62 1.84 -17.70
C PRO A 393 -12.71 2.81 -18.46
N LEU A 394 -12.05 2.33 -19.50
CA LEU A 394 -11.32 3.18 -20.45
C LEU A 394 -11.98 3.14 -21.83
N LYS A 395 -12.06 4.30 -22.45
CA LYS A 395 -12.59 4.48 -23.81
C LYS A 395 -11.44 4.50 -24.80
N ARG A 396 -11.62 3.81 -25.93
CA ARG A 396 -10.63 3.83 -27.02
C ARG A 396 -10.52 5.21 -27.63
N ILE A 397 -9.34 5.53 -28.15
CA ILE A 397 -9.11 6.72 -28.95
C ILE A 397 -9.83 6.54 -30.30
N GLU A 398 -11.09 7.01 -30.40
CA GLU A 398 -11.94 6.94 -31.61
C GLU A 398 -12.60 8.30 -31.84
N VAL A 399 -12.84 8.68 -33.12
CA VAL A 399 -13.56 9.92 -33.43
C VAL A 399 -14.97 9.88 -32.84
N GLY A 400 -15.40 10.95 -32.21
CA GLY A 400 -16.68 11.06 -31.50
C GLY A 400 -16.63 10.59 -30.05
N THR A 401 -15.53 10.00 -29.59
CA THR A 401 -15.39 9.64 -28.17
C THR A 401 -15.29 10.89 -27.31
N THR A 402 -16.07 10.92 -26.22
CA THR A 402 -16.11 12.00 -25.24
C THR A 402 -15.68 11.51 -23.87
N ILE A 403 -14.87 12.33 -23.18
CA ILE A 403 -14.38 12.09 -21.82
C ILE A 403 -14.71 13.30 -20.95
N VAL A 404 -15.21 13.04 -19.74
CA VAL A 404 -15.35 14.04 -18.68
C VAL A 404 -14.00 14.23 -18.00
N LEU A 405 -13.55 15.46 -17.89
CA LEU A 405 -12.37 15.86 -17.14
C LEU A 405 -12.76 16.08 -15.67
N ASN A 406 -12.64 15.05 -14.85
CA ASN A 406 -13.19 15.03 -13.49
C ASN A 406 -12.40 15.89 -12.48
N ASN A 407 -11.17 16.27 -12.81
CA ASN A 407 -10.31 17.08 -11.94
C ASN A 407 -10.10 18.49 -12.50
N ILE A 408 -11.13 19.08 -13.10
CA ILE A 408 -11.14 20.50 -13.50
C ILE A 408 -12.00 21.29 -12.53
N PHE A 409 -11.37 22.22 -11.84
CA PHE A 409 -11.98 23.02 -10.78
C PHE A 409 -11.94 24.51 -11.11
N TYR A 410 -13.04 25.19 -10.81
CA TYR A 410 -13.19 26.65 -10.91
C TYR A 410 -13.66 27.19 -9.57
N ASP A 411 -13.36 28.45 -9.29
CA ASP A 411 -14.03 29.16 -8.20
C ASP A 411 -15.51 29.37 -8.54
N PHE A 412 -16.30 29.57 -7.49
CA PHE A 412 -17.71 29.85 -7.67
C PHE A 412 -17.87 31.07 -8.59
N ASP A 413 -18.72 30.94 -9.58
CA ASP A 413 -19.05 32.00 -10.56
C ASP A 413 -17.86 32.55 -11.37
N LYS A 414 -16.77 31.76 -11.51
CA LYS A 414 -15.58 32.12 -12.28
C LYS A 414 -15.25 31.10 -13.36
N SER A 415 -14.46 31.57 -14.34
CA SER A 415 -13.84 30.74 -15.37
C SER A 415 -12.33 30.54 -15.17
N THR A 416 -11.76 31.15 -14.13
CA THR A 416 -10.33 30.99 -13.80
C THR A 416 -10.09 29.57 -13.29
N LEU A 417 -9.16 28.87 -13.94
CA LEU A 417 -8.74 27.51 -13.53
C LEU A 417 -8.00 27.56 -12.20
N ARG A 418 -8.36 26.68 -11.29
CA ARG A 418 -7.65 26.50 -10.03
C ARG A 418 -6.41 25.65 -10.23
N ASN A 419 -5.41 25.78 -9.36
CA ASN A 419 -4.15 25.06 -9.45
C ASN A 419 -4.32 23.52 -9.44
N GLU A 420 -5.33 23.04 -8.74
CA GLU A 420 -5.69 21.63 -8.67
C GLU A 420 -6.06 21.02 -10.04
N SER A 421 -6.43 21.89 -11.02
CA SER A 421 -6.77 21.46 -12.38
C SER A 421 -5.55 21.21 -13.27
N MET A 422 -4.38 21.72 -12.89
CA MET A 422 -3.22 21.77 -13.78
C MET A 422 -2.72 20.36 -14.15
N SER A 423 -2.72 19.42 -13.21
CA SER A 423 -2.30 18.04 -13.47
C SER A 423 -3.17 17.34 -14.53
N GLU A 424 -4.48 17.58 -14.51
CA GLU A 424 -5.42 17.02 -15.49
C GLU A 424 -5.17 17.60 -16.87
N LEU A 425 -4.97 18.92 -16.95
CA LEU A 425 -4.71 19.62 -18.20
C LEU A 425 -3.33 19.31 -18.78
N ASP A 426 -2.33 19.07 -17.95
CA ASP A 426 -1.01 18.61 -18.41
C ASP A 426 -1.07 17.22 -19.04
N ARG A 427 -1.92 16.33 -18.51
CA ARG A 427 -2.18 15.00 -19.13
C ARG A 427 -2.86 15.14 -20.48
N LEU A 428 -3.88 16.00 -20.58
CA LEU A 428 -4.54 16.27 -21.86
C LEU A 428 -3.56 16.88 -22.88
N SER A 429 -2.67 17.78 -22.42
CA SER A 429 -1.59 18.31 -23.26
C SER A 429 -0.66 17.20 -23.75
N SER A 430 -0.26 16.26 -22.87
CA SER A 430 0.58 15.12 -23.23
C SER A 430 -0.09 14.21 -24.25
N LEU A 431 -1.38 13.87 -24.03
CA LEU A 431 -2.18 13.09 -24.99
C LEU A 431 -2.20 13.76 -26.37
N LEU A 432 -2.39 15.08 -26.44
CA LEU A 432 -2.41 15.82 -27.69
C LEU A 432 -1.03 15.91 -28.36
N LYS A 433 0.05 15.92 -27.60
CA LYS A 433 1.43 15.87 -28.13
C LYS A 433 1.75 14.51 -28.71
N GLU A 434 1.35 13.44 -28.04
CA GLU A 434 1.52 12.06 -28.51
C GLU A 434 0.67 11.76 -29.76
N ASN A 435 -0.46 12.47 -29.94
CA ASN A 435 -1.37 12.31 -31.07
C ASN A 435 -1.45 13.63 -31.88
N ALA A 436 -0.39 13.92 -32.62
CA ALA A 436 -0.18 15.23 -33.27
C ALA A 436 -1.29 15.66 -34.26
N SER A 437 -1.99 14.74 -34.91
CA SER A 437 -3.12 15.01 -35.81
C SER A 437 -4.48 15.13 -35.12
N MET A 438 -4.58 14.75 -33.84
CA MET A 438 -5.84 14.76 -33.09
C MET A 438 -6.35 16.19 -32.91
N ARG A 439 -7.63 16.40 -33.27
CA ARG A 439 -8.38 17.63 -32.97
C ARG A 439 -9.48 17.33 -31.97
N ILE A 440 -9.70 18.23 -31.02
CA ILE A 440 -10.70 18.05 -29.96
C ILE A 440 -11.61 19.27 -29.82
N GLU A 441 -12.85 19.03 -29.40
CA GLU A 441 -13.75 20.04 -28.84
C GLU A 441 -13.66 19.95 -27.31
N LEU A 442 -13.44 21.09 -26.65
CA LEU A 442 -13.52 21.26 -25.22
C LEU A 442 -14.87 21.86 -24.89
N SER A 443 -15.70 21.11 -24.21
CA SER A 443 -17.08 21.44 -23.88
C SER A 443 -17.23 21.72 -22.39
N SER A 444 -17.86 22.81 -22.00
CA SER A 444 -18.21 23.06 -20.60
C SER A 444 -19.71 23.24 -20.43
N HIS A 445 -20.18 22.81 -19.26
CA HIS A 445 -21.59 22.75 -18.89
C HIS A 445 -21.83 23.37 -17.53
N THR A 446 -23.05 23.86 -17.29
CA THR A 446 -23.51 24.34 -15.98
C THR A 446 -24.68 23.50 -15.48
N ASP A 447 -25.08 23.69 -14.26
CA ASP A 447 -26.41 23.32 -13.78
C ASP A 447 -27.47 24.37 -14.22
N SER A 448 -28.72 24.15 -13.80
CA SER A 448 -29.85 25.03 -14.15
C SER A 448 -30.02 26.25 -13.23
N LYS A 449 -29.01 26.58 -12.41
CA LYS A 449 -29.05 27.82 -11.62
C LYS A 449 -28.55 29.01 -12.45
N GLY A 450 -29.35 30.06 -12.53
CA GLY A 450 -29.06 31.25 -13.33
C GLY A 450 -29.96 31.36 -14.55
N THR A 451 -29.65 32.28 -15.46
CA THR A 451 -30.35 32.38 -16.74
C THR A 451 -29.60 31.60 -17.82
N ASP A 452 -30.34 31.14 -18.83
CA ASP A 452 -29.76 30.39 -19.96
C ASP A 452 -28.59 31.14 -20.62
N GLU A 453 -28.80 32.44 -20.87
CA GLU A 453 -27.78 33.32 -21.49
C GLU A 453 -26.51 33.41 -20.62
N TYR A 454 -26.71 33.58 -19.32
CA TYR A 454 -25.62 33.62 -18.34
C TYR A 454 -24.85 32.29 -18.33
N ASN A 455 -25.57 31.17 -18.25
CA ASN A 455 -25.00 29.81 -18.21
C ASN A 455 -24.22 29.47 -19.48
N VAL A 456 -24.73 29.85 -20.66
CA VAL A 456 -24.00 29.70 -21.93
C VAL A 456 -22.72 30.55 -21.92
N LYS A 457 -22.77 31.81 -21.47
CA LYS A 457 -21.59 32.66 -21.40
C LYS A 457 -20.54 32.13 -20.43
N LEU A 458 -20.95 31.72 -19.22
CA LEU A 458 -20.04 31.19 -18.21
C LEU A 458 -19.37 29.92 -18.70
N SER A 459 -20.13 28.97 -19.26
CA SER A 459 -19.59 27.72 -19.81
C SER A 459 -18.64 27.98 -21.00
N GLN A 460 -18.96 28.96 -21.90
CA GLN A 460 -18.04 29.32 -22.97
C GLN A 460 -16.72 29.88 -22.45
N MET A 461 -16.74 30.73 -21.44
CA MET A 461 -15.52 31.27 -20.83
C MET A 461 -14.70 30.16 -20.14
N ARG A 462 -15.35 29.17 -19.53
CA ARG A 462 -14.68 28.01 -18.91
C ARG A 462 -14.00 27.11 -19.95
N ALA A 463 -14.70 26.78 -21.04
CA ALA A 463 -14.12 26.03 -22.15
C ALA A 463 -12.92 26.78 -22.77
N GLN A 464 -13.05 28.10 -22.92
CA GLN A 464 -11.99 28.94 -23.47
C GLN A 464 -10.75 28.96 -22.57
N SER A 465 -10.90 29.04 -21.25
CA SER A 465 -9.75 29.03 -20.33
C SER A 465 -8.96 27.73 -20.40
N VAL A 466 -9.62 26.59 -20.64
CA VAL A 466 -8.95 25.30 -20.90
C VAL A 466 -8.18 25.34 -22.22
N VAL A 467 -8.79 25.85 -23.29
CA VAL A 467 -8.11 26.03 -24.60
C VAL A 467 -6.88 26.92 -24.46
N ASP A 468 -7.00 28.05 -23.75
CA ASP A 468 -5.90 28.99 -23.58
C ASP A 468 -4.74 28.36 -22.76
N TYR A 469 -5.06 27.53 -21.76
CA TYR A 469 -4.05 26.76 -21.05
C TYR A 469 -3.31 25.77 -21.99
N LEU A 470 -4.03 24.99 -22.79
CA LEU A 470 -3.43 24.05 -23.72
C LEU A 470 -2.56 24.74 -24.79
N LYS A 471 -2.98 25.92 -25.25
CA LYS A 471 -2.16 26.77 -26.15
C LYS A 471 -0.88 27.21 -25.46
N SER A 472 -0.93 27.60 -24.19
CA SER A 472 0.28 27.96 -23.40
C SER A 472 1.26 26.80 -23.25
N LYS A 473 0.77 25.54 -23.35
CA LYS A 473 1.59 24.32 -23.34
C LYS A 473 2.09 23.91 -24.74
N GLY A 474 1.84 24.73 -25.76
CA GLY A 474 2.34 24.53 -27.13
C GLY A 474 1.43 23.70 -28.03
N ILE A 475 0.15 23.51 -27.67
CA ILE A 475 -0.81 22.87 -28.58
C ILE A 475 -1.32 23.90 -29.60
N ASN A 476 -1.32 23.54 -30.88
CA ASN A 476 -1.75 24.42 -31.95
C ASN A 476 -3.26 24.76 -31.85
N ALA A 477 -3.61 26.03 -32.03
CA ALA A 477 -4.97 26.53 -31.85
C ALA A 477 -6.01 25.89 -32.79
N ASP A 478 -5.62 25.54 -34.03
CA ASP A 478 -6.49 24.90 -35.02
C ASP A 478 -6.93 23.46 -34.63
N ARG A 479 -6.27 22.89 -33.65
CA ARG A 479 -6.60 21.58 -33.08
C ARG A 479 -7.62 21.65 -31.94
N LEU A 480 -7.95 22.85 -31.46
CA LEU A 480 -8.74 23.08 -30.25
C LEU A 480 -9.99 23.88 -30.57
N VAL A 481 -11.15 23.40 -30.18
CA VAL A 481 -12.43 24.10 -30.29
C VAL A 481 -13.01 24.28 -28.89
N ALA A 482 -13.28 25.51 -28.45
CA ALA A 482 -13.95 25.78 -27.18
C ALA A 482 -15.47 25.96 -27.40
N LYS A 483 -16.30 25.26 -26.61
CA LYS A 483 -17.76 25.37 -26.71
C LYS A 483 -18.45 25.31 -25.35
N GLY A 484 -19.22 26.36 -25.06
CA GLY A 484 -20.11 26.42 -23.90
C GLY A 484 -21.51 25.95 -24.26
N TYR A 485 -22.02 24.98 -23.50
CA TYR A 485 -23.38 24.45 -23.71
C TYR A 485 -24.38 24.95 -22.64
N GLY A 486 -23.92 25.73 -21.62
CA GLY A 486 -24.78 26.08 -20.50
C GLY A 486 -25.39 24.83 -19.87
N GLU A 487 -26.68 24.92 -19.58
CA GLU A 487 -27.47 23.80 -19.01
C GLU A 487 -28.17 22.91 -20.04
N THR A 488 -27.98 23.15 -21.33
CA THR A 488 -28.75 22.50 -22.42
C THR A 488 -28.46 21.02 -22.59
N LYS A 489 -27.37 20.48 -21.98
CA LYS A 489 -26.98 19.08 -22.07
C LYS A 489 -26.76 18.49 -20.67
N PRO A 490 -27.81 18.31 -19.85
CA PRO A 490 -27.69 17.71 -18.54
C PRO A 490 -27.37 16.21 -18.66
N VAL A 491 -26.57 15.69 -17.74
CA VAL A 491 -26.26 14.25 -17.57
C VAL A 491 -26.93 13.66 -16.34
N ALA A 492 -27.47 14.52 -15.46
CA ALA A 492 -28.20 14.15 -14.27
C ALA A 492 -29.34 15.14 -14.00
N THR A 493 -30.21 14.82 -13.05
CA THR A 493 -31.28 15.76 -12.63
C THR A 493 -30.70 17.03 -12.02
N ASN A 494 -31.30 18.18 -12.31
CA ASN A 494 -30.95 19.46 -11.67
C ASN A 494 -31.71 19.69 -10.33
N GLU A 495 -32.56 18.75 -9.92
CA GLU A 495 -33.36 18.88 -8.69
C GLU A 495 -32.53 18.65 -7.42
N THR A 496 -31.53 17.76 -7.49
CA THR A 496 -30.63 17.46 -6.36
C THR A 496 -29.29 18.17 -6.49
N ASP A 497 -28.59 18.38 -5.36
CA ASP A 497 -27.26 19.00 -5.36
C ASP A 497 -26.22 18.09 -6.03
N GLU A 498 -26.34 16.77 -5.86
CA GLU A 498 -25.51 15.76 -6.49
C GLU A 498 -25.68 15.78 -8.01
N GLY A 499 -26.91 15.85 -8.50
CA GLY A 499 -27.19 15.92 -9.94
C GLY A 499 -26.68 17.23 -10.55
N ARG A 500 -26.88 18.36 -9.88
CA ARG A 500 -26.30 19.64 -10.28
C ARG A 500 -24.76 19.60 -10.34
N GLN A 501 -24.13 18.94 -9.35
CA GLN A 501 -22.67 18.76 -9.37
C GLN A 501 -22.18 18.00 -10.59
N LEU A 502 -22.88 16.93 -11.01
CA LEU A 502 -22.57 16.17 -12.22
C LEU A 502 -22.77 16.98 -13.50
N ASN A 503 -23.75 17.89 -13.50
CA ASN A 503 -24.02 18.78 -14.64
C ASN A 503 -22.94 19.87 -14.80
N ARG A 504 -22.35 20.36 -13.70
CA ARG A 504 -21.21 21.31 -13.73
C ARG A 504 -19.92 20.57 -14.09
N ARG A 505 -19.68 20.36 -15.37
CA ARG A 505 -18.56 19.57 -15.86
C ARG A 505 -17.87 20.18 -17.07
N THR A 506 -16.65 19.78 -17.32
CA THR A 506 -15.89 20.03 -18.55
C THR A 506 -15.55 18.70 -19.21
N GLU A 507 -15.74 18.61 -20.51
CA GLU A 507 -15.51 17.42 -21.34
C GLU A 507 -14.58 17.77 -22.49
N PHE A 508 -13.93 16.76 -23.07
CA PHE A 508 -13.41 16.88 -24.42
C PHE A 508 -13.92 15.76 -25.32
N SER A 509 -14.12 16.07 -26.60
CA SER A 509 -14.55 15.11 -27.63
C SER A 509 -13.56 15.11 -28.78
N ILE A 510 -13.22 13.92 -29.32
CA ILE A 510 -12.34 13.79 -30.48
C ILE A 510 -13.10 14.12 -31.76
N LEU A 511 -12.66 15.18 -32.45
CA LEU A 511 -13.25 15.60 -33.73
C LEU A 511 -12.60 14.90 -34.93
N SER A 512 -11.29 14.67 -34.88
CA SER A 512 -10.52 13.93 -35.89
C SER A 512 -9.23 13.37 -35.25
N LYS A 513 -8.65 12.37 -35.93
CA LYS A 513 -7.34 11.78 -35.59
C LYS A 513 -6.27 12.19 -36.57
#